data_9478c0a2f76c6f629b741df5165d7d55
#
_entry.id   9478c0a2f76c6f629b741df5165d7d55
#
_cell.length_a   1.000
_cell.length_b   1.000
_cell.length_c   1.000
_cell.angle_alpha   90.00
_cell.angle_beta   90.00
_cell.angle_gamma   90.00
#
_symmetry.space_group_name_H-M   'P 1'
#
loop_
_entity.id
_entity.type
_entity.pdbx_description
1 polymer ?
#
loop_
_entity_poly.entity_id
_entity_poly.type
_entity_poly.pdbx_seq_one_letter_code
_entity_poly.pdbx_strand_id
1 'polypeptide(L)'
;MAQRSLPGGRLTNKELFGAIELALTARFGDGKWLMATAGSSPYLNYALIEEKQLDPAEVRRVAAAAAMKVPHVARVYTRDQLLRAEVVSDLIGTRVLRGFNAQRSGDLEVILEPYWMRQATGTTHGSPYNYDAHIPLIVMGRRVKTGTYPGHVALNDLAPTLAALIDVDAPAGSSGRVLTEALDFNRLPSPR
;
A
#
# COMPACT_ATOMS: atom_id res chain seq x y z
N MET A 1 -14.68 -11.83 13.38
CA MET A 1 -13.54 -12.01 14.33
C MET A 1 -13.96 -11.74 15.76
N ALA A 2 -14.76 -10.71 16.05
CA ALA A 2 -15.26 -10.44 17.40
C ALA A 2 -15.97 -11.63 18.07
N GLN A 3 -16.70 -12.46 17.31
CA GLN A 3 -17.39 -13.64 17.84
C GLN A 3 -16.47 -14.78 18.32
N ARG A 4 -15.15 -14.71 18.02
CA ARG A 4 -14.15 -15.73 18.41
C ARG A 4 -13.11 -15.18 19.38
N SER A 5 -13.35 -14.01 19.99
CA SER A 5 -12.40 -13.32 20.87
C SER A 5 -11.01 -13.08 20.24
N LEU A 6 -10.94 -13.04 18.90
CA LEU A 6 -9.71 -12.71 18.22
C LEU A 6 -9.51 -11.18 18.20
N PRO A 7 -8.28 -10.69 18.38
CA PRO A 7 -8.00 -9.27 18.26
C PRO A 7 -8.38 -8.80 16.87
N GLY A 8 -9.09 -7.69 16.77
CA GLY A 8 -9.49 -7.10 15.51
C GLY A 8 -10.86 -6.46 15.57
N GLY A 9 -11.10 -5.58 14.63
CA GLY A 9 -12.33 -4.80 14.62
C GLY A 9 -12.45 -3.92 13.38
N ARG A 10 -13.25 -2.88 13.54
CA ARG A 10 -13.54 -1.93 12.48
C ARG A 10 -13.29 -0.51 12.99
N LEU A 11 -12.49 0.23 12.23
CA LEU A 11 -12.31 1.67 12.37
C LEU A 11 -12.80 2.30 11.07
N THR A 12 -13.92 3.00 11.10
CA THR A 12 -14.51 3.56 9.90
C THR A 12 -13.72 4.76 9.39
N ASN A 13 -13.80 5.02 8.08
CA ASN A 13 -13.23 6.24 7.50
C ASN A 13 -13.82 7.51 8.15
N LYS A 14 -15.08 7.47 8.55
CA LYS A 14 -15.73 8.61 9.23
C LYS A 14 -15.02 8.95 10.56
N GLU A 15 -14.65 7.95 11.34
CA GLU A 15 -13.98 8.15 12.63
C GLU A 15 -12.54 8.67 12.40
N LEU A 16 -11.78 8.02 11.52
CA LEU A 16 -10.41 8.40 11.25
C LEU A 16 -10.31 9.80 10.61
N PHE A 17 -11.08 10.04 9.55
CA PHE A 17 -11.01 11.32 8.83
C PHE A 17 -11.67 12.44 9.61
N GLY A 18 -12.70 12.15 10.40
CA GLY A 18 -13.28 13.12 11.32
C GLY A 18 -12.28 13.63 12.36
N ALA A 19 -11.43 12.75 12.89
CA ALA A 19 -10.37 13.15 13.81
C ALA A 19 -9.30 14.03 13.13
N ILE A 20 -8.94 13.73 11.89
CA ILE A 20 -8.01 14.55 11.11
C ILE A 20 -8.60 15.93 10.81
N GLU A 21 -9.85 15.99 10.30
CA GLU A 21 -10.56 17.25 10.01
C GLU A 21 -10.67 18.13 11.25
N LEU A 22 -11.06 17.56 12.39
CA LEU A 22 -11.16 18.27 13.65
C LEU A 22 -9.83 18.88 14.09
N ALA A 23 -8.75 18.14 13.98
CA ALA A 23 -7.42 18.61 14.37
C ALA A 23 -6.89 19.70 13.42
N LEU A 24 -7.14 19.57 12.12
CA LEU A 24 -6.74 20.60 11.15
C LEU A 24 -7.56 21.87 11.33
N THR A 25 -8.87 21.75 11.56
CA THR A 25 -9.73 22.91 11.87
C THR A 25 -9.29 23.60 13.16
N ALA A 26 -8.98 22.86 14.20
CA ALA A 26 -8.52 23.43 15.46
C ALA A 26 -7.17 24.16 15.32
N ARG A 27 -6.29 23.70 14.44
CA ARG A 27 -4.95 24.27 14.25
C ARG A 27 -4.91 25.43 13.25
N PHE A 28 -5.68 25.33 12.16
CA PHE A 28 -5.56 26.20 11.00
C PHE A 28 -6.85 26.95 10.65
N GLY A 29 -7.92 26.76 11.44
CA GLY A 29 -9.22 27.38 11.24
C GLY A 29 -10.15 26.56 10.35
N ASP A 30 -11.37 27.06 10.18
CA ASP A 30 -12.44 26.39 9.44
C ASP A 30 -12.09 26.15 7.97
N GLY A 31 -12.58 25.03 7.47
CA GLY A 31 -12.44 24.64 6.07
C GLY A 31 -12.65 23.15 5.88
N LYS A 32 -12.84 22.73 4.64
CA LYS A 32 -12.87 21.32 4.26
C LYS A 32 -11.45 20.87 3.92
N TRP A 33 -10.79 20.26 4.86
CA TRP A 33 -9.36 19.90 4.75
C TRP A 33 -9.09 18.67 3.91
N LEU A 34 -10.04 17.70 3.88
CA LEU A 34 -9.90 16.46 3.11
C LEU A 34 -10.81 16.49 1.89
N MET A 35 -10.25 16.28 0.69
CA MET A 35 -10.97 16.32 -0.57
C MET A 35 -11.49 14.95 -0.99
N ALA A 36 -10.67 13.94 -0.86
CA ALA A 36 -10.98 12.57 -1.27
C ALA A 36 -10.19 11.56 -0.46
N THR A 37 -10.54 10.32 -0.62
CA THR A 37 -9.84 9.19 -0.02
C THR A 37 -9.71 8.09 -1.05
N ALA A 38 -8.50 7.59 -1.26
CA ALA A 38 -8.26 6.36 -2.00
C ALA A 38 -7.85 5.28 -0.98
N GLY A 39 -8.79 4.39 -0.65
CA GLY A 39 -8.54 3.35 0.35
C GLY A 39 -8.10 3.94 1.69
N SER A 40 -6.82 3.78 2.02
CA SER A 40 -6.19 4.22 3.25
C SER A 40 -5.59 5.62 3.20
N SER A 41 -5.52 6.23 2.05
CA SER A 41 -4.75 7.44 1.81
C SER A 41 -5.67 8.65 1.62
N PRO A 42 -5.80 9.55 2.60
CA PRO A 42 -6.52 10.80 2.43
C PRO A 42 -5.73 11.78 1.55
N TYR A 43 -6.46 12.59 0.79
CA TYR A 43 -5.93 13.70 0.02
C TYR A 43 -6.32 15.01 0.67
N LEU A 44 -5.34 15.87 0.90
CA LEU A 44 -5.56 17.20 1.46
C LEU A 44 -6.12 18.17 0.41
N ASN A 45 -6.80 19.20 0.88
CA ASN A 45 -7.30 20.29 0.06
C ASN A 45 -6.19 21.31 -0.18
N TYR A 46 -5.43 21.15 -1.25
CA TYR A 46 -4.34 22.05 -1.61
C TYR A 46 -4.81 23.46 -1.95
N ALA A 47 -6.01 23.65 -2.51
CA ALA A 47 -6.57 24.97 -2.75
C ALA A 47 -6.80 25.74 -1.44
N LEU A 48 -7.29 25.06 -0.40
CA LEU A 48 -7.45 25.67 0.93
C LEU A 48 -6.12 25.96 1.61
N ILE A 49 -5.14 25.06 1.44
CA ILE A 49 -3.78 25.25 1.98
C ILE A 49 -3.12 26.47 1.36
N GLU A 50 -3.26 26.65 0.05
CA GLU A 50 -2.74 27.81 -0.69
C GLU A 50 -3.47 29.10 -0.31
N GLU A 51 -4.82 29.08 -0.26
CA GLU A 51 -5.63 30.20 0.19
C GLU A 51 -5.22 30.72 1.57
N LYS A 52 -4.94 29.79 2.49
CA LYS A 52 -4.50 30.10 3.85
C LYS A 52 -2.99 30.36 3.99
N GLN A 53 -2.24 30.30 2.90
CA GLN A 53 -0.78 30.49 2.84
C GLN A 53 -0.01 29.58 3.82
N LEU A 54 -0.43 28.32 3.94
CA LEU A 54 0.16 27.34 4.85
C LEU A 54 1.21 26.49 4.15
N ASP A 55 2.18 26.00 4.92
CA ASP A 55 3.11 24.97 4.46
C ASP A 55 2.40 23.60 4.39
N PRO A 56 2.30 23.00 3.19
CA PRO A 56 1.69 21.67 3.04
C PRO A 56 2.33 20.58 3.90
N ALA A 57 3.64 20.67 4.17
CA ALA A 57 4.34 19.72 5.01
C ALA A 57 3.90 19.83 6.48
N GLU A 58 3.66 21.05 6.97
CA GLU A 58 3.12 21.25 8.31
C GLU A 58 1.69 20.70 8.41
N VAL A 59 0.84 20.96 7.42
CA VAL A 59 -0.52 20.44 7.40
C VAL A 59 -0.52 18.91 7.42
N ARG A 60 0.32 18.25 6.61
CA ARG A 60 0.48 16.79 6.64
C ARG A 60 0.96 16.28 7.99
N ARG A 61 1.89 16.97 8.64
CA ARG A 61 2.41 16.60 9.95
C ARG A 61 1.34 16.67 11.03
N VAL A 62 0.50 17.71 11.04
CA VAL A 62 -0.62 17.83 11.98
C VAL A 62 -1.66 16.75 11.73
N ALA A 63 -2.00 16.50 10.46
CA ALA A 63 -2.93 15.43 10.06
C ALA A 63 -2.43 14.04 10.48
N ALA A 64 -1.13 13.76 10.28
CA ALA A 64 -0.52 12.50 10.68
C ALA A 64 -0.52 12.31 12.21
N ALA A 65 -0.19 13.38 12.96
CA ALA A 65 -0.22 13.35 14.41
C ALA A 65 -1.64 13.13 14.97
N ALA A 66 -2.67 13.67 14.30
CA ALA A 66 -4.06 13.43 14.66
C ALA A 66 -4.47 11.98 14.36
N ALA A 67 -4.13 11.46 13.18
CA ALA A 67 -4.41 10.07 12.81
C ALA A 67 -3.77 9.07 13.77
N MET A 68 -2.53 9.31 14.21
CA MET A 68 -1.83 8.45 15.17
C MET A 68 -2.48 8.39 16.56
N LYS A 69 -3.32 9.36 16.92
CA LYS A 69 -4.06 9.35 18.19
C LYS A 69 -5.36 8.54 18.11
N VAL A 70 -5.79 8.19 16.92
CA VAL A 70 -7.01 7.39 16.76
C VAL A 70 -6.71 5.96 17.20
N PRO A 71 -7.51 5.36 18.07
CA PRO A 71 -7.33 3.98 18.50
C PRO A 71 -7.21 3.02 17.32
N HIS A 72 -6.33 2.03 17.44
CA HIS A 72 -6.10 1.00 16.43
C HIS A 72 -5.43 1.48 15.13
N VAL A 73 -4.89 2.69 15.10
CA VAL A 73 -3.91 3.11 14.11
C VAL A 73 -2.52 2.69 14.58
N ALA A 74 -1.87 1.83 13.81
CA ALA A 74 -0.54 1.31 14.14
C ALA A 74 0.58 2.22 13.63
N ARG A 75 0.43 2.81 12.44
CA ARG A 75 1.43 3.69 11.81
C ARG A 75 0.77 4.69 10.88
N VAL A 76 1.40 5.84 10.77
CA VAL A 76 1.08 6.84 9.74
C VAL A 76 2.39 7.31 9.11
N TYR A 77 2.43 7.34 7.79
CA TYR A 77 3.51 7.94 7.03
C TYR A 77 2.97 9.12 6.23
N THR A 78 3.66 10.25 6.29
CA THR A 78 3.35 11.39 5.43
C THR A 78 3.95 11.18 4.04
N ARG A 79 3.37 11.84 3.05
CA ARG A 79 3.93 11.90 1.69
C ARG A 79 5.40 12.31 1.69
N ASP A 80 5.79 13.26 2.54
CA ASP A 80 7.17 13.74 2.63
C ASP A 80 8.13 12.65 3.09
N GLN A 81 7.73 11.86 4.09
CA GLN A 81 8.50 10.71 4.56
C GLN A 81 8.64 9.64 3.48
N LEU A 82 7.56 9.35 2.76
CA LEU A 82 7.56 8.35 1.69
C LEU A 82 8.42 8.80 0.50
N LEU A 83 8.40 10.08 0.14
CA LEU A 83 9.27 10.64 -0.91
C LEU A 83 10.76 10.55 -0.55
N ARG A 84 11.10 10.66 0.75
CA ARG A 84 12.48 10.54 1.25
C ARG A 84 12.85 9.13 1.70
N ALA A 85 11.96 8.15 1.50
CA ALA A 85 12.09 6.79 2.01
C ALA A 85 12.31 6.69 3.54
N GLU A 86 11.83 7.67 4.29
CA GLU A 86 11.90 7.72 5.75
C GLU A 86 10.80 6.86 6.39
N VAL A 87 10.94 5.56 6.24
CA VAL A 87 10.02 4.56 6.82
C VAL A 87 10.77 3.64 7.78
N VAL A 88 10.02 3.00 8.67
CA VAL A 88 10.61 1.97 9.53
C VAL A 88 11.19 0.85 8.67
N SER A 89 12.46 0.50 8.90
CA SER A 89 13.17 -0.53 8.14
C SER A 89 12.73 -1.94 8.56
N ASP A 90 11.47 -2.25 8.25
CA ASP A 90 10.87 -3.57 8.45
C ASP A 90 10.01 -3.96 7.23
N LEU A 91 9.42 -5.15 7.29
CA LEU A 91 8.61 -5.68 6.19
C LEU A 91 7.40 -4.78 5.86
N ILE A 92 6.76 -4.19 6.86
CA ILE A 92 5.59 -3.31 6.68
C ILE A 92 6.01 -2.01 6.02
N GLY A 93 7.03 -1.33 6.55
CA GLY A 93 7.56 -0.09 5.96
C GLY A 93 8.03 -0.29 4.51
N THR A 94 8.72 -1.41 4.24
CA THR A 94 9.14 -1.78 2.88
C THR A 94 7.95 -1.95 1.94
N ARG A 95 6.88 -2.62 2.36
CA ARG A 95 5.67 -2.80 1.55
C ARG A 95 4.94 -1.49 1.30
N VAL A 96 4.83 -0.63 2.31
CA VAL A 96 4.25 0.70 2.18
C VAL A 96 5.02 1.53 1.16
N LEU A 97 6.35 1.56 1.28
CA LEU A 97 7.20 2.32 0.36
C LEU A 97 7.09 1.81 -1.09
N ARG A 98 7.04 0.49 -1.30
CA ARG A 98 6.86 -0.10 -2.63
C ARG A 98 5.47 0.14 -3.23
N GLY A 99 4.46 0.33 -2.39
CA GLY A 99 3.10 0.69 -2.82
C GLY A 99 2.91 2.18 -3.09
N PHE A 100 3.83 3.02 -2.66
CA PHE A 100 3.73 4.47 -2.83
C PHE A 100 4.07 4.91 -4.25
N ASN A 101 3.24 5.79 -4.79
CA ASN A 101 3.48 6.46 -6.06
C ASN A 101 3.35 7.98 -5.89
N ALA A 102 4.41 8.71 -6.20
CA ALA A 102 4.49 10.16 -5.98
C ALA A 102 3.38 10.98 -6.67
N GLN A 103 2.81 10.49 -7.77
CA GLN A 103 1.78 11.20 -8.52
C GLN A 103 0.34 10.78 -8.18
N ARG A 104 0.16 9.60 -7.56
CA ARG A 104 -1.16 8.99 -7.37
C ARG A 104 -1.51 8.63 -5.94
N SER A 105 -0.52 8.51 -5.04
CA SER A 105 -0.79 8.26 -3.62
C SER A 105 -1.24 9.53 -2.92
N GLY A 106 -2.06 9.37 -1.87
CA GLY A 106 -2.52 10.46 -1.04
C GLY A 106 -1.42 11.11 -0.20
N ASP A 107 -1.81 12.02 0.66
CA ASP A 107 -0.91 12.78 1.51
C ASP A 107 -0.45 12.04 2.77
N LEU A 108 -1.24 11.07 3.19
CA LEU A 108 -0.92 10.19 4.31
C LEU A 108 -1.17 8.73 3.91
N GLU A 109 -0.34 7.84 4.39
CA GLU A 109 -0.60 6.40 4.38
C GLU A 109 -0.81 5.94 5.83
N VAL A 110 -2.03 5.47 6.11
CA VAL A 110 -2.45 5.08 7.46
C VAL A 110 -2.59 3.56 7.55
N ILE A 111 -1.80 2.94 8.40
CA ILE A 111 -1.79 1.50 8.65
C ILE A 111 -2.51 1.23 9.96
N LEU A 112 -3.56 0.44 9.90
CA LEU A 112 -4.27 -0.03 11.10
C LEU A 112 -3.50 -1.16 11.79
N GLU A 113 -3.84 -1.45 13.03
CA GLU A 113 -3.37 -2.66 13.71
C GLU A 113 -3.78 -3.93 12.96
N PRO A 114 -3.08 -5.06 13.17
CA PRO A 114 -3.45 -6.33 12.55
C PRO A 114 -4.92 -6.68 12.81
N TYR A 115 -5.59 -7.20 11.77
CA TYR A 115 -7.00 -7.62 11.81
C TYR A 115 -8.02 -6.48 11.97
N TRP A 116 -7.60 -5.22 11.92
CA TRP A 116 -8.49 -4.07 11.82
C TRP A 116 -8.75 -3.69 10.37
N MET A 117 -9.99 -3.29 10.07
CA MET A 117 -10.40 -2.89 8.72
C MET A 117 -11.26 -1.64 8.73
N ARG A 118 -11.31 -0.93 7.61
CA ARG A 118 -11.97 0.38 7.52
C ARG A 118 -13.43 0.34 7.09
N GLN A 119 -13.89 -0.75 6.49
CA GLN A 119 -15.28 -0.86 6.09
C GLN A 119 -16.16 -1.17 7.30
N ALA A 120 -17.33 -0.53 7.36
CA ALA A 120 -18.34 -0.80 8.38
C ALA A 120 -18.88 -2.24 8.29
N THR A 121 -18.95 -2.79 7.08
CA THR A 121 -19.45 -4.14 6.77
C THR A 121 -18.58 -4.83 5.73
N GLY A 122 -18.82 -6.13 5.50
CA GLY A 122 -18.11 -6.90 4.48
C GLY A 122 -16.68 -7.30 4.84
N THR A 123 -15.91 -7.66 3.82
CA THR A 123 -14.49 -8.03 3.88
C THR A 123 -13.68 -7.10 2.98
N THR A 124 -12.38 -7.01 3.25
CA THR A 124 -11.44 -6.20 2.47
C THR A 124 -10.08 -6.86 2.37
N HIS A 125 -9.23 -6.31 1.56
CA HIS A 125 -7.82 -6.66 1.37
C HIS A 125 -6.98 -5.39 1.25
N GLY A 126 -5.66 -5.53 1.10
CA GLY A 126 -4.72 -4.42 0.85
C GLY A 126 -3.95 -3.96 2.09
N SER A 127 -4.03 -4.70 3.20
CA SER A 127 -3.16 -4.43 4.34
C SER A 127 -1.73 -4.94 4.08
N PRO A 128 -0.68 -4.34 4.69
CA PRO A 128 0.69 -4.78 4.52
C PRO A 128 1.06 -6.02 5.35
N TYR A 129 0.10 -6.62 6.05
CA TYR A 129 0.34 -7.78 6.90
C TYR A 129 0.38 -9.09 6.12
N ASN A 130 1.09 -10.09 6.67
CA ASN A 130 1.30 -11.38 5.98
C ASN A 130 0.01 -12.12 5.67
N TYR A 131 -1.01 -12.03 6.52
CA TYR A 131 -2.29 -12.72 6.27
C TYR A 131 -3.02 -12.18 5.03
N ASP A 132 -2.63 -11.01 4.53
CA ASP A 132 -3.23 -10.34 3.38
C ASP A 132 -2.27 -10.26 2.17
N ALA A 133 -0.97 -10.18 2.44
CA ALA A 133 0.06 -9.98 1.43
C ALA A 133 0.80 -11.29 1.04
N HIS A 134 0.71 -12.36 1.83
CA HIS A 134 1.33 -13.64 1.52
C HIS A 134 0.34 -14.54 0.78
N ILE A 135 0.45 -14.57 -0.53
CA ILE A 135 -0.41 -15.32 -1.44
C ILE A 135 0.42 -16.34 -2.23
N PRO A 136 -0.14 -17.48 -2.65
CA PRO A 136 0.53 -18.42 -3.53
C PRO A 136 0.65 -17.85 -4.94
N LEU A 137 1.77 -18.12 -5.61
CA LEU A 137 1.93 -17.95 -7.04
C LEU A 137 1.85 -19.31 -7.72
N ILE A 138 0.83 -19.52 -8.54
CA ILE A 138 0.64 -20.76 -9.30
C ILE A 138 0.79 -20.42 -10.78
N VAL A 139 1.75 -21.07 -11.44
CA VAL A 139 2.04 -20.87 -12.87
C VAL A 139 1.92 -22.21 -13.59
N MET A 140 1.23 -22.22 -14.71
CA MET A 140 1.08 -23.38 -15.57
C MET A 140 1.34 -23.00 -17.03
N GLY A 141 2.13 -23.80 -17.73
CA GLY A 141 2.40 -23.55 -19.15
C GLY A 141 3.49 -24.45 -19.71
N ARG A 142 3.69 -24.35 -21.04
CA ARG A 142 4.59 -25.23 -21.79
C ARG A 142 6.06 -25.14 -21.34
N ARG A 143 6.53 -23.98 -20.93
CA ARG A 143 7.92 -23.71 -20.52
C ARG A 143 8.05 -23.60 -18.98
N VAL A 144 7.07 -24.09 -18.26
CA VAL A 144 7.09 -24.11 -16.79
C VAL A 144 7.50 -25.50 -16.33
N LYS A 145 8.49 -25.58 -15.46
CA LYS A 145 8.91 -26.83 -14.81
C LYS A 145 7.87 -27.20 -13.73
N THR A 146 7.47 -28.46 -13.74
CA THR A 146 6.64 -28.99 -12.65
C THR A 146 7.46 -29.02 -11.36
N GLY A 147 6.92 -28.46 -10.28
CA GLY A 147 7.60 -28.45 -8.98
C GLY A 147 6.96 -27.49 -7.99
N THR A 148 7.46 -27.52 -6.77
CA THR A 148 7.17 -26.55 -5.71
C THR A 148 8.45 -25.81 -5.36
N TYR A 149 8.39 -24.50 -5.36
CA TYR A 149 9.54 -23.61 -5.17
C TYR A 149 9.27 -22.79 -3.91
N PRO A 150 9.87 -23.14 -2.75
CA PRO A 150 9.55 -22.50 -1.47
C PRO A 150 10.23 -21.13 -1.29
N GLY A 151 11.06 -20.71 -2.23
CA GLY A 151 11.72 -19.39 -2.20
C GLY A 151 10.72 -18.25 -2.22
N HIS A 152 11.07 -17.16 -1.55
CA HIS A 152 10.24 -15.95 -1.58
C HIS A 152 10.22 -15.35 -2.99
N VAL A 153 9.02 -15.09 -3.49
CA VAL A 153 8.76 -14.38 -4.75
C VAL A 153 7.86 -13.17 -4.48
N ALA A 154 7.95 -12.18 -5.34
CA ALA A 154 7.15 -10.97 -5.22
C ALA A 154 6.28 -10.78 -6.48
N LEU A 155 5.17 -10.06 -6.34
CA LEU A 155 4.23 -9.86 -7.45
C LEU A 155 4.87 -9.14 -8.65
N ASN A 156 5.87 -8.29 -8.41
CA ASN A 156 6.63 -7.63 -9.46
C ASN A 156 7.57 -8.57 -10.25
N ASP A 157 7.83 -9.81 -9.76
CA ASP A 157 8.57 -10.83 -10.50
C ASP A 157 7.73 -11.44 -11.64
N LEU A 158 6.42 -11.25 -11.61
CA LEU A 158 5.51 -11.86 -12.58
C LEU A 158 5.73 -11.31 -13.98
N ALA A 159 5.80 -9.99 -14.15
CA ALA A 159 5.94 -9.38 -15.48
C ALA A 159 7.23 -9.78 -16.20
N PRO A 160 8.43 -9.70 -15.61
CA PRO A 160 9.65 -10.15 -16.29
C PRO A 160 9.67 -11.67 -16.51
N THR A 161 9.04 -12.47 -15.62
CA THR A 161 8.95 -13.91 -15.81
C THR A 161 8.05 -14.28 -16.98
N LEU A 162 6.90 -13.61 -17.13
CA LEU A 162 6.02 -13.81 -18.29
C LEU A 162 6.69 -13.35 -19.59
N ALA A 163 7.39 -12.22 -19.59
CA ALA A 163 8.15 -11.76 -20.75
C ALA A 163 9.17 -12.80 -21.19
N ALA A 164 9.94 -13.37 -20.27
CA ALA A 164 10.88 -14.46 -20.55
C ALA A 164 10.19 -15.74 -21.07
N LEU A 165 8.99 -16.04 -20.60
CA LEU A 165 8.21 -17.19 -21.10
C LEU A 165 7.78 -17.06 -22.56
N ILE A 166 7.46 -15.87 -23.01
CA ILE A 166 7.00 -15.59 -24.38
C ILE A 166 8.08 -14.99 -25.26
N ASP A 167 9.32 -14.91 -24.78
CA ASP A 167 10.51 -14.50 -25.52
C ASP A 167 10.44 -13.04 -26.02
N VAL A 168 10.02 -12.14 -25.13
CA VAL A 168 9.99 -10.69 -25.36
C VAL A 168 10.76 -9.96 -24.26
N ASP A 169 11.12 -8.71 -24.52
CA ASP A 169 11.76 -7.87 -23.52
C ASP A 169 10.86 -7.61 -22.32
N ALA A 170 11.46 -7.59 -21.13
CA ALA A 170 10.74 -7.22 -19.92
C ALA A 170 10.28 -5.77 -19.98
N PRO A 171 9.09 -5.42 -19.43
CA PRO A 171 8.63 -4.03 -19.39
C PRO A 171 9.67 -3.13 -18.71
N ALA A 172 9.97 -1.97 -19.32
CA ALA A 172 11.00 -1.04 -18.85
C ALA A 172 10.82 -0.57 -17.39
N GLY A 173 9.56 -0.54 -16.91
CA GLY A 173 9.24 -0.22 -15.51
C GLY A 173 9.28 -1.41 -14.56
N SER A 174 9.67 -2.61 -15.00
CA SER A 174 9.72 -3.79 -14.15
C SER A 174 10.93 -3.74 -13.22
N SER A 175 10.69 -3.95 -11.93
CA SER A 175 11.73 -4.01 -10.89
C SER A 175 11.90 -5.41 -10.31
N GLY A 176 11.17 -6.39 -10.83
CA GLY A 176 11.25 -7.78 -10.39
C GLY A 176 12.33 -8.57 -11.11
N ARG A 177 12.55 -9.81 -10.68
CA ARG A 177 13.45 -10.76 -11.31
C ARG A 177 12.68 -11.80 -12.13
N VAL A 178 13.35 -12.44 -13.06
CA VAL A 178 12.82 -13.64 -13.72
C VAL A 178 12.95 -14.85 -12.76
N LEU A 179 11.88 -15.60 -12.59
CA LEU A 179 11.83 -16.82 -11.76
C LEU A 179 12.41 -18.01 -12.53
N THR A 180 13.71 -17.95 -12.82
CA THR A 180 14.41 -18.92 -13.67
C THR A 180 14.38 -20.35 -13.13
N GLU A 181 14.27 -20.51 -11.81
CA GLU A 181 14.12 -21.80 -11.15
C GLU A 181 12.87 -22.55 -11.59
N ALA A 182 11.80 -21.84 -11.91
CA ALA A 182 10.52 -22.41 -12.36
C ALA A 182 10.40 -22.52 -13.88
N LEU A 183 11.40 -22.05 -14.67
CA LEU A 183 11.34 -22.01 -16.13
C LEU A 183 12.26 -23.08 -16.76
N ASP A 184 11.79 -23.66 -17.86
CA ASP A 184 12.54 -24.58 -18.70
C ASP A 184 12.91 -23.89 -20.04
N PHE A 185 14.10 -23.30 -20.09
CA PHE A 185 14.62 -22.63 -21.28
C PHE A 185 15.04 -23.61 -22.38
N ASN A 186 15.21 -24.90 -22.10
CA ASN A 186 15.58 -25.89 -23.09
C ASN A 186 14.40 -26.35 -23.96
N ARG A 187 13.18 -26.02 -23.58
CA ARG A 187 11.96 -26.27 -24.36
C ARG A 187 11.62 -25.09 -25.27
N LEU A 188 12.57 -24.62 -26.04
CA LEU A 188 12.30 -23.64 -27.10
C LEU A 188 11.29 -24.22 -28.10
N PRO A 189 10.33 -23.44 -28.62
CA PRO A 189 9.57 -23.85 -29.77
C PRO A 189 10.55 -24.05 -30.93
N SER A 190 10.43 -25.15 -31.68
CA SER A 190 11.12 -25.27 -32.95
C SER A 190 10.73 -24.08 -33.81
N PRO A 191 11.68 -23.41 -34.48
CA PRO A 191 11.35 -22.33 -35.42
C PRO A 191 10.33 -22.86 -36.42
N ARG A 192 9.25 -22.11 -36.62
CA ARG A 192 8.26 -22.40 -37.68
C ARG A 192 8.86 -22.03 -39.03
#